data_e89cdf4183ee2523c76dea48336444a0
#
_entry.id   e89cdf4183ee2523c76dea48336444a0
#
_cell.length_a   1.000
_cell.length_b   1.000
_cell.length_c   1.000
_cell.angle_alpha   90.00
_cell.angle_beta   90.00
_cell.angle_gamma   90.00
#
_symmetry.space_group_name_H-M   'P 1'
#
loop_
_entity.id
_entity.type
_entity.pdbx_description
1 polymer ?
#
loop_
_entity_poly.entity_id
_entity_poly.type
_entity_poly.pdbx_seq_one_letter_code
_entity_poly.pdbx_strand_id
1 'polypeptide(L)'
;MITLTLLEAQNKTPLKNWCFDESEVIRLGRAADNDIVLDSNLVSRYHLELRKTNFESNFDCWEVFSKGTNGTFVNGVLITRTQLRGNCLLQLARGGPILQFELQQQPLIAKTRPTASESCTHQGNSPDNLFCIYCGKPLCVQLKIRHYQVLRTLGQGGMGTTYLAWDPIGITAGHPKLLVLKQMNADMAKIAKAQELFQREAHTLGLLNHRGIPKYYDFFVESGKKYLAMELVHGQDLEKFVYHKGPVTLNQAIEWMIQTCDILDYLHSQKPPLIHRDIKPANLMVRNSDNRIVVLDFGAVKEIGTAPGTRIGAEGYCAPEQERGQPLTQSDLYAIGPTLIFLVTGENPFKFYRQKGRCFRFDVAKVPTITPKLKEVIEKVTEPLARDRYQTAKELTAALFSCDIKSG
;
A
#
# COMPACT_ATOMS: atom_id res chain seq x y z
N MET A 1 15.95 2.27 -31.24
CA MET A 1 15.78 3.71 -31.51
C MET A 1 15.04 4.37 -30.36
N ILE A 2 15.48 5.54 -29.90
CA ILE A 2 14.71 6.36 -28.93
C ILE A 2 14.30 7.68 -29.58
N THR A 3 13.16 8.19 -29.14
CA THR A 3 12.67 9.51 -29.56
C THR A 3 12.52 10.41 -28.32
N LEU A 4 13.05 11.63 -28.43
CA LEU A 4 12.86 12.67 -27.43
C LEU A 4 12.05 13.80 -28.05
N THR A 5 10.89 14.11 -27.47
CA THR A 5 9.96 15.14 -27.96
C THR A 5 9.87 16.26 -26.96
N LEU A 6 10.27 17.47 -27.34
CA LEU A 6 10.04 18.67 -26.52
C LEU A 6 8.56 19.03 -26.56
N LEU A 7 7.97 19.19 -25.37
CA LEU A 7 6.56 19.53 -25.20
C LEU A 7 6.40 20.99 -24.77
N GLU A 8 5.34 21.64 -25.25
CA GLU A 8 4.89 22.93 -24.78
C GLU A 8 4.39 22.81 -23.32
N ALA A 9 4.79 23.77 -22.48
CA ALA A 9 4.53 23.69 -21.03
C ALA A 9 3.04 23.72 -20.67
N GLN A 10 2.21 24.45 -21.44
CA GLN A 10 0.78 24.65 -21.14
C GLN A 10 -0.10 23.51 -21.68
N ASN A 11 0.06 23.15 -22.96
CA ASN A 11 -0.86 22.24 -23.66
C ASN A 11 -0.25 20.86 -23.93
N LYS A 12 1.02 20.65 -23.56
CA LYS A 12 1.78 19.41 -23.84
C LYS A 12 1.80 19.05 -25.35
N THR A 13 1.67 20.02 -26.22
CA THR A 13 1.78 19.81 -27.67
C THR A 13 3.24 19.63 -28.06
N PRO A 14 3.55 18.74 -29.04
CA PRO A 14 4.91 18.53 -29.52
C PRO A 14 5.47 19.76 -30.21
N LEU A 15 6.64 20.23 -29.79
CA LEU A 15 7.34 21.38 -30.40
C LEU A 15 8.49 20.94 -31.32
N LYS A 16 9.27 19.94 -30.89
CA LYS A 16 10.44 19.47 -31.60
C LYS A 16 10.78 18.02 -31.23
N ASN A 17 11.20 17.23 -32.19
CA ASN A 17 11.57 15.83 -32.00
C ASN A 17 13.03 15.60 -32.37
N TRP A 18 13.69 14.68 -31.62
CA TRP A 18 15.00 14.14 -31.93
C TRP A 18 14.92 12.61 -31.86
N CYS A 19 15.50 11.94 -32.84
CA CYS A 19 15.56 10.49 -32.91
C CYS A 19 17.01 10.04 -32.85
N PHE A 20 17.29 9.03 -32.01
CA PHE A 20 18.64 8.47 -31.84
C PHE A 20 18.56 6.95 -32.01
N ASP A 21 19.31 6.41 -32.95
CA ASP A 21 19.27 4.97 -33.25
C ASP A 21 20.47 4.20 -32.69
N GLU A 22 21.69 4.69 -32.88
CA GLU A 22 22.92 4.01 -32.49
C GLU A 22 23.68 4.69 -31.34
N SER A 23 23.11 5.76 -30.77
CA SER A 23 23.81 6.50 -29.72
C SER A 23 23.87 5.71 -28.41
N GLU A 24 25.05 5.61 -27.81
CA GLU A 24 25.24 5.03 -26.48
C GLU A 24 25.05 6.05 -25.37
N VAL A 25 25.30 7.32 -25.66
CA VAL A 25 25.17 8.44 -24.74
C VAL A 25 24.51 9.62 -25.44
N ILE A 26 23.54 10.24 -24.80
CA ILE A 26 22.87 11.46 -25.29
C ILE A 26 22.95 12.52 -24.18
N ARG A 27 23.45 13.70 -24.52
CA ARG A 27 23.62 14.80 -23.61
C ARG A 27 22.60 15.91 -23.90
N LEU A 28 22.01 16.42 -22.83
CA LEU A 28 21.02 17.48 -22.90
C LEU A 28 21.44 18.65 -22.01
N GLY A 29 21.33 19.86 -22.53
CA GLY A 29 21.71 21.05 -21.78
C GLY A 29 21.65 22.31 -22.64
N ARG A 30 22.10 23.44 -22.07
CA ARG A 30 22.11 24.73 -22.76
C ARG A 30 23.39 24.97 -23.59
N ALA A 31 24.47 24.23 -23.33
CA ALA A 31 25.70 24.38 -24.12
C ALA A 31 25.51 23.84 -25.53
N ALA A 32 26.17 24.49 -26.51
CA ALA A 32 26.00 24.17 -27.92
C ALA A 32 26.57 22.81 -28.35
N ASP A 33 27.41 22.21 -27.52
CA ASP A 33 28.04 20.90 -27.72
C ASP A 33 27.25 19.72 -27.15
N ASN A 34 26.01 19.97 -26.64
CA ASN A 34 25.09 18.89 -26.30
C ASN A 34 24.37 18.35 -27.55
N ASP A 35 23.97 17.08 -27.50
CA ASP A 35 23.18 16.45 -28.57
C ASP A 35 21.79 17.10 -28.70
N ILE A 36 21.23 17.54 -27.56
CA ILE A 36 19.99 18.32 -27.51
C ILE A 36 20.29 19.62 -26.76
N VAL A 37 20.26 20.72 -27.52
CA VAL A 37 20.43 22.06 -26.99
C VAL A 37 19.06 22.66 -26.68
N LEU A 38 18.87 23.07 -25.41
CA LEU A 38 17.64 23.65 -24.88
C LEU A 38 17.91 25.08 -24.44
N ASP A 39 17.35 26.05 -25.13
CA ASP A 39 17.47 27.48 -24.81
C ASP A 39 16.54 27.86 -23.65
N SER A 40 17.01 27.63 -22.44
CA SER A 40 16.30 28.00 -21.22
C SER A 40 17.28 28.31 -20.09
N ASN A 41 17.09 29.45 -19.43
CA ASN A 41 17.91 29.87 -18.29
C ASN A 41 17.81 28.95 -17.07
N LEU A 42 16.78 28.11 -16.99
CA LEU A 42 16.60 27.10 -15.95
C LEU A 42 17.43 25.85 -16.20
N VAL A 43 17.90 25.64 -17.42
CA VAL A 43 18.68 24.47 -17.84
C VAL A 43 20.18 24.76 -17.71
N SER A 44 20.90 23.90 -17.00
CA SER A 44 22.35 23.96 -16.87
C SER A 44 23.05 23.74 -18.23
N ARG A 45 24.30 24.22 -18.41
CA ARG A 45 25.07 23.99 -19.63
C ARG A 45 25.11 22.51 -20.02
N TYR A 46 25.37 21.63 -19.05
CA TYR A 46 25.26 20.17 -19.15
C TYR A 46 24.28 19.74 -18.05
N HIS A 47 23.05 19.44 -18.41
CA HIS A 47 21.99 19.26 -17.42
C HIS A 47 21.67 17.77 -17.17
N LEU A 48 21.63 16.99 -18.23
CA LEU A 48 21.18 15.61 -18.20
C LEU A 48 22.01 14.77 -19.17
N GLU A 49 22.30 13.57 -18.79
CA GLU A 49 22.96 12.58 -19.66
C GLU A 49 22.14 11.28 -19.63
N LEU A 50 21.73 10.80 -20.79
CA LEU A 50 21.13 9.50 -20.99
C LEU A 50 22.22 8.53 -21.46
N ARG A 51 22.36 7.38 -20.80
CA ARG A 51 23.32 6.35 -21.18
C ARG A 51 22.57 5.05 -21.49
N LYS A 52 22.92 4.45 -22.61
CA LYS A 52 22.51 3.10 -22.93
C LYS A 52 23.27 2.13 -22.01
N THR A 53 22.55 1.30 -21.26
CA THR A 53 23.15 0.28 -20.40
C THR A 53 22.84 -1.09 -21.00
N ASN A 54 23.93 -1.80 -21.37
CA ASN A 54 23.84 -3.19 -21.81
C ASN A 54 23.77 -4.06 -20.54
N PHE A 55 22.56 -4.43 -20.12
CA PHE A 55 22.39 -5.61 -19.27
C PHE A 55 22.29 -6.84 -20.20
N GLU A 56 22.69 -8.02 -19.72
CA GLU A 56 22.73 -9.31 -20.43
C GLU A 56 21.39 -9.79 -21.02
N SER A 57 20.37 -8.95 -21.04
CA SER A 57 19.08 -9.15 -21.70
C SER A 57 19.00 -8.26 -22.94
N ASN A 58 18.59 -8.82 -24.06
CA ASN A 58 18.44 -8.20 -25.41
C ASN A 58 17.52 -6.96 -25.49
N PHE A 59 17.40 -6.16 -24.43
CA PHE A 59 16.62 -4.93 -24.43
C PHE A 59 17.53 -3.76 -24.09
N ASP A 60 17.51 -2.75 -24.97
CA ASP A 60 18.13 -1.47 -24.74
C ASP A 60 17.51 -0.81 -23.49
N CYS A 61 18.23 -0.81 -22.38
CA CYS A 61 17.87 -0.05 -21.18
C CYS A 61 18.61 1.28 -21.21
N TRP A 62 17.91 2.35 -20.87
CA TRP A 62 18.50 3.68 -20.75
C TRP A 62 18.50 4.13 -19.29
N GLU A 63 19.58 4.75 -18.91
CA GLU A 63 19.74 5.32 -17.56
C GLU A 63 19.95 6.81 -17.66
N VAL A 64 19.25 7.56 -16.81
CA VAL A 64 19.36 9.01 -16.74
C VAL A 64 20.26 9.42 -15.59
N PHE A 65 21.20 10.33 -15.87
CA PHE A 65 22.07 10.96 -14.91
C PHE A 65 21.81 12.47 -14.89
N SER A 66 21.31 12.98 -13.76
CA SER A 66 21.12 14.40 -13.56
C SER A 66 22.45 15.06 -13.20
N LYS A 67 22.84 16.11 -13.96
CA LYS A 67 24.03 16.94 -13.70
C LYS A 67 23.65 18.40 -13.45
N GLY A 68 22.37 18.76 -13.66
CA GLY A 68 21.86 20.11 -13.53
C GLY A 68 21.69 20.53 -12.08
N THR A 69 22.11 21.76 -11.75
CA THR A 69 21.95 22.34 -10.39
C THR A 69 20.49 22.54 -9.97
N ASN A 70 19.58 22.72 -10.94
CA ASN A 70 18.16 22.94 -10.70
C ASN A 70 17.34 21.62 -10.68
N GLY A 71 18.03 20.46 -10.70
CA GLY A 71 17.45 19.12 -10.63
C GLY A 71 16.80 18.65 -11.92
N THR A 72 16.64 17.34 -12.04
CA THR A 72 15.91 16.66 -13.12
C THR A 72 14.78 15.85 -12.52
N PHE A 73 13.62 15.86 -13.16
CA PHE A 73 12.44 15.12 -12.70
C PHE A 73 12.03 14.09 -13.76
N VAL A 74 11.80 12.86 -13.34
CA VAL A 74 11.24 11.80 -14.17
C VAL A 74 9.82 11.51 -13.68
N ASN A 75 8.81 11.72 -14.54
CA ASN A 75 7.39 11.62 -14.18
C ASN A 75 7.04 12.42 -12.91
N GLY A 76 7.62 13.60 -12.75
CA GLY A 76 7.39 14.50 -11.61
C GLY A 76 8.22 14.19 -10.35
N VAL A 77 9.01 13.12 -10.32
CA VAL A 77 9.87 12.73 -9.20
C VAL A 77 11.29 13.26 -9.43
N LEU A 78 11.84 14.02 -8.48
CA LEU A 78 13.22 14.50 -8.51
C LEU A 78 14.20 13.32 -8.43
N ILE A 79 15.17 13.28 -9.37
CA ILE A 79 16.15 12.20 -9.44
C ILE A 79 17.59 12.75 -9.55
N THR A 80 18.53 11.96 -9.09
CA THR A 80 19.97 12.11 -9.40
C THR A 80 20.42 11.10 -10.44
N ARG A 81 19.89 9.87 -10.32
CA ARG A 81 20.13 8.74 -11.23
C ARG A 81 18.94 7.80 -11.19
N THR A 82 18.44 7.35 -12.34
CA THR A 82 17.39 6.32 -12.41
C THR A 82 17.38 5.65 -13.78
N GLN A 83 16.82 4.42 -13.85
CA GLN A 83 16.57 3.74 -15.12
C GLN A 83 15.25 4.21 -15.73
N LEU A 84 15.25 4.46 -17.03
CA LEU A 84 14.04 4.76 -17.81
C LEU A 84 13.41 3.45 -18.28
N ARG A 85 12.20 3.22 -17.82
CA ARG A 85 11.39 2.03 -18.18
C ARG A 85 10.22 2.47 -19.03
N GLY A 86 10.31 2.26 -20.34
CA GLY A 86 9.27 2.65 -21.29
C GLY A 86 9.14 4.17 -21.44
N ASN A 87 7.96 4.63 -21.87
CA ASN A 87 7.68 6.03 -22.13
C ASN A 87 7.58 6.82 -20.81
N CYS A 88 8.30 7.95 -20.72
CA CYS A 88 8.29 8.79 -19.52
C CYS A 88 8.49 10.27 -19.86
N LEU A 89 8.16 11.14 -18.91
CA LEU A 89 8.38 12.58 -19.02
C LEU A 89 9.65 12.98 -18.25
N LEU A 90 10.57 13.64 -18.92
CA LEU A 90 11.78 14.21 -18.37
C LEU A 90 11.61 15.73 -18.26
N GLN A 91 11.61 16.29 -17.05
CA GLN A 91 11.57 17.73 -16.84
C GLN A 91 12.92 18.22 -16.33
N LEU A 92 13.52 19.16 -17.05
CA LEU A 92 14.81 19.76 -16.72
C LEU A 92 14.59 21.04 -15.93
N ALA A 93 14.79 20.99 -14.63
CA ALA A 93 14.46 22.01 -13.64
C ALA A 93 12.95 22.14 -13.32
N ARG A 94 12.65 22.62 -12.12
CA ARG A 94 11.26 22.91 -11.71
C ARG A 94 10.71 24.08 -12.53
N GLY A 95 9.64 23.84 -13.29
CA GLY A 95 9.10 24.82 -14.24
C GLY A 95 9.90 24.97 -15.55
N GLY A 96 10.91 24.14 -15.77
CA GLY A 96 11.70 24.10 -17.00
C GLY A 96 11.10 23.22 -18.10
N PRO A 97 11.84 23.06 -19.23
CA PRO A 97 11.41 22.28 -20.38
C PRO A 97 11.04 20.84 -20.03
N ILE A 98 10.00 20.32 -20.67
CA ILE A 98 9.54 18.95 -20.53
C ILE A 98 9.79 18.22 -21.84
N LEU A 99 10.48 17.08 -21.77
CA LEU A 99 10.68 16.18 -22.89
C LEU A 99 9.95 14.87 -22.63
N GLN A 100 9.25 14.39 -23.62
CA GLN A 100 8.72 13.03 -23.65
C GLN A 100 9.80 12.11 -24.20
N PHE A 101 10.20 11.14 -23.40
CA PHE A 101 11.10 10.05 -23.81
C PHE A 101 10.27 8.86 -24.25
N GLU A 102 10.51 8.39 -25.46
CA GLU A 102 9.87 7.22 -26.04
C GLU A 102 10.92 6.23 -26.52
N LEU A 103 10.84 5.00 -26.03
CA LEU A 103 11.60 3.88 -26.54
C LEU A 103 10.81 3.25 -27.68
N GLN A 104 11.18 3.55 -28.93
CA GLN A 104 10.65 2.81 -30.06
C GLN A 104 11.29 1.42 -30.05
N GLN A 105 10.58 0.46 -29.54
CA GLN A 105 10.86 -0.91 -29.88
C GLN A 105 10.67 -1.00 -31.41
N GLN A 106 11.68 -1.48 -32.15
CA GLN A 106 11.44 -1.88 -33.53
C GLN A 106 10.17 -2.72 -33.54
N PRO A 107 9.22 -2.48 -34.46
CA PRO A 107 8.10 -3.40 -34.62
C PRO A 107 8.76 -4.74 -34.90
N LEU A 108 8.83 -5.61 -33.93
CA LEU A 108 8.94 -7.03 -34.15
C LEU A 108 7.83 -7.26 -35.17
N ILE A 109 8.22 -7.55 -36.42
CA ILE A 109 7.34 -8.08 -37.48
C ILE A 109 6.30 -8.87 -36.73
N ALA A 110 5.05 -8.47 -36.88
CA ALA A 110 3.92 -9.12 -36.24
C ALA A 110 4.04 -10.63 -36.54
N LYS A 111 4.79 -11.32 -35.69
CA LYS A 111 4.65 -12.76 -35.57
C LYS A 111 3.22 -12.91 -35.11
N THR A 112 2.37 -13.26 -36.07
CA THR A 112 1.03 -13.77 -35.85
C THR A 112 0.95 -14.35 -34.46
N ARG A 113 -0.04 -13.85 -33.65
CA ARG A 113 -0.40 -14.48 -32.37
C ARG A 113 -0.27 -15.99 -32.60
N PRO A 114 0.56 -16.71 -31.84
CA PRO A 114 0.59 -18.15 -31.97
C PRO A 114 -0.85 -18.62 -31.79
N THR A 115 -1.39 -19.26 -32.81
CA THR A 115 -2.60 -20.05 -32.66
C THR A 115 -2.37 -20.98 -31.48
N ALA A 116 -3.37 -21.24 -30.68
CA ALA A 116 -3.36 -21.83 -29.33
C ALA A 116 -2.63 -23.18 -29.12
N SER A 117 -1.62 -23.52 -29.89
CA SER A 117 -0.86 -24.78 -29.89
C SER A 117 0.66 -24.66 -29.71
N GLU A 118 1.27 -23.45 -29.78
CA GLU A 118 2.72 -23.33 -29.55
C GLU A 118 3.00 -22.89 -28.13
N SER A 119 3.73 -23.70 -27.37
CA SER A 119 4.17 -23.41 -26.01
C SER A 119 5.14 -22.22 -26.01
N CYS A 120 4.75 -21.10 -25.37
CA CYS A 120 5.63 -19.95 -25.19
C CYS A 120 6.89 -20.37 -24.42
N THR A 121 8.07 -20.09 -24.98
CA THR A 121 9.36 -20.46 -24.35
C THR A 121 9.70 -19.59 -23.14
N HIS A 122 8.94 -18.50 -22.92
CA HIS A 122 9.19 -17.49 -21.87
C HIS A 122 10.56 -16.79 -21.92
N GLN A 123 11.33 -16.99 -23.01
CA GLN A 123 12.63 -16.33 -23.19
C GLN A 123 12.46 -14.81 -23.35
N GLY A 124 13.46 -14.04 -22.91
CA GLY A 124 13.46 -12.58 -23.01
C GLY A 124 12.66 -11.83 -21.93
N ASN A 125 12.25 -12.51 -20.85
CA ASN A 125 11.66 -11.87 -19.68
C ASN A 125 12.74 -11.51 -18.67
N SER A 126 12.59 -10.36 -17.98
CA SER A 126 13.42 -10.04 -16.82
C SER A 126 13.22 -11.07 -15.70
N PRO A 127 14.27 -11.45 -14.94
CA PRO A 127 14.13 -12.30 -13.77
C PRO A 127 13.15 -11.78 -12.72
N ASP A 128 12.95 -10.46 -12.65
CA ASP A 128 12.03 -9.82 -11.71
C ASP A 128 10.56 -9.83 -12.17
N ASN A 129 10.31 -10.22 -13.43
CA ASN A 129 8.95 -10.28 -13.93
C ASN A 129 8.18 -11.46 -13.32
N LEU A 130 7.01 -11.20 -12.79
CA LEU A 130 6.11 -12.26 -12.31
C LEU A 130 5.40 -12.96 -13.47
N PHE A 131 5.18 -12.24 -14.57
CA PHE A 131 4.44 -12.71 -15.74
C PHE A 131 5.24 -12.53 -17.01
N CYS A 132 5.06 -13.47 -17.93
CA CYS A 132 5.62 -13.38 -19.28
C CYS A 132 5.00 -12.20 -20.03
N ILE A 133 5.85 -11.30 -20.54
CA ILE A 133 5.41 -10.13 -21.32
C ILE A 133 4.74 -10.51 -22.64
N TYR A 134 4.96 -11.75 -23.15
CA TYR A 134 4.42 -12.21 -24.43
C TYR A 134 3.08 -12.93 -24.27
N CYS A 135 2.95 -13.87 -23.30
CA CYS A 135 1.77 -14.71 -23.16
C CYS A 135 0.96 -14.44 -21.89
N GLY A 136 1.44 -13.55 -21.01
CA GLY A 136 0.76 -13.19 -19.76
C GLY A 136 0.70 -14.30 -18.69
N LYS A 137 1.33 -15.46 -18.93
CA LYS A 137 1.38 -16.54 -17.93
C LYS A 137 2.46 -16.27 -16.90
N PRO A 138 2.32 -16.78 -15.65
CA PRO A 138 3.36 -16.71 -14.65
C PRO A 138 4.68 -17.31 -15.15
N LEU A 139 5.79 -16.63 -14.86
CA LEU A 139 7.14 -17.11 -15.23
C LEU A 139 7.66 -18.14 -14.24
N CYS A 140 7.39 -17.92 -12.95
CA CYS A 140 7.79 -18.82 -11.88
C CYS A 140 6.59 -19.12 -11.00
N VAL A 141 6.25 -20.40 -10.85
CA VAL A 141 5.22 -20.89 -9.94
C VAL A 141 5.93 -21.71 -8.87
N GLN A 142 6.00 -21.17 -7.65
CA GLN A 142 6.68 -21.83 -6.53
C GLN A 142 5.91 -23.05 -6.04
N LEU A 143 4.57 -22.97 -6.05
CA LEU A 143 3.68 -23.99 -5.52
C LEU A 143 2.32 -23.87 -6.19
N LYS A 144 1.65 -25.00 -6.41
CA LYS A 144 0.23 -25.06 -6.82
C LYS A 144 -0.61 -25.55 -5.66
N ILE A 145 -1.70 -24.82 -5.39
CA ILE A 145 -2.67 -25.15 -4.33
C ILE A 145 -4.04 -25.11 -4.99
N ARG A 146 -4.65 -26.25 -5.25
CA ARG A 146 -5.79 -26.40 -6.17
C ARG A 146 -5.45 -25.78 -7.54
N HIS A 147 -6.28 -24.82 -8.01
CA HIS A 147 -6.05 -24.06 -9.25
C HIS A 147 -5.19 -22.82 -9.04
N TYR A 148 -4.97 -22.41 -7.78
CA TYR A 148 -4.15 -21.22 -7.47
C TYR A 148 -2.67 -21.51 -7.68
N GLN A 149 -1.99 -20.61 -8.38
CA GLN A 149 -0.55 -20.68 -8.62
C GLN A 149 0.16 -19.67 -7.73
N VAL A 150 0.90 -20.16 -6.74
CA VAL A 150 1.68 -19.31 -5.82
C VAL A 150 2.90 -18.77 -6.54
N LEU A 151 3.03 -17.45 -6.58
CA LEU A 151 4.10 -16.74 -7.26
C LEU A 151 5.24 -16.38 -6.30
N ARG A 152 4.89 -15.95 -5.08
CA ARG A 152 5.86 -15.64 -4.01
C ARG A 152 5.20 -15.60 -2.64
N THR A 153 6.03 -15.74 -1.62
CA THR A 153 5.62 -15.47 -0.23
C THR A 153 5.62 -13.96 0.03
N LEU A 154 4.52 -13.43 0.59
CA LEU A 154 4.38 -12.04 1.01
C LEU A 154 4.78 -11.84 2.47
N GLY A 155 4.55 -12.85 3.31
CA GLY A 155 4.90 -12.82 4.72
C GLY A 155 4.68 -14.18 5.39
N GLN A 156 5.38 -14.38 6.50
CA GLN A 156 5.23 -15.54 7.35
C GLN A 156 5.16 -15.08 8.81
N GLY A 157 4.15 -15.50 9.52
CA GLY A 157 3.92 -15.15 10.92
C GLY A 157 3.49 -16.37 11.75
N GLY A 158 3.23 -16.13 13.03
CA GLY A 158 2.83 -17.20 13.95
C GLY A 158 1.56 -17.95 13.54
N MET A 159 0.59 -17.26 12.94
CA MET A 159 -0.68 -17.86 12.52
C MET A 159 -0.63 -18.54 11.14
N GLY A 160 0.33 -18.18 10.29
CA GLY A 160 0.38 -18.77 8.96
C GLY A 160 1.31 -18.06 7.98
N THR A 161 1.24 -18.51 6.74
CA THR A 161 2.00 -17.95 5.63
C THR A 161 1.05 -17.30 4.63
N THR A 162 1.40 -16.11 4.19
CA THR A 162 0.64 -15.33 3.21
C THR A 162 1.38 -15.32 1.88
N TYR A 163 0.70 -15.71 0.82
CA TYR A 163 1.25 -15.83 -0.52
C TYR A 163 0.59 -14.84 -1.47
N LEU A 164 1.36 -14.36 -2.45
CA LEU A 164 0.84 -13.81 -3.70
C LEU A 164 0.53 -14.98 -4.62
N ALA A 165 -0.71 -15.09 -5.06
CA ALA A 165 -1.15 -16.15 -5.94
C ALA A 165 -1.87 -15.60 -7.17
N TRP A 166 -1.80 -16.36 -8.26
CA TRP A 166 -2.54 -16.12 -9.49
C TRP A 166 -3.63 -17.16 -9.65
N ASP A 167 -4.82 -16.68 -9.99
CA ASP A 167 -6.02 -17.48 -10.24
C ASP A 167 -6.27 -17.58 -11.75
N PRO A 168 -5.91 -18.71 -12.42
CA PRO A 168 -6.11 -18.87 -13.85
C PRO A 168 -7.58 -19.02 -14.25
N ILE A 169 -8.46 -19.41 -13.33
CA ILE A 169 -9.89 -19.65 -13.58
C ILE A 169 -10.67 -18.34 -13.44
N GLY A 170 -10.21 -17.41 -12.60
CA GLY A 170 -10.86 -16.13 -12.31
C GLY A 170 -10.66 -15.06 -13.38
N ILE A 171 -10.37 -15.42 -14.63
CA ILE A 171 -10.11 -14.47 -15.72
C ILE A 171 -11.42 -13.78 -16.12
N THR A 172 -11.65 -12.61 -15.57
CA THR A 172 -12.67 -11.68 -16.07
C THR A 172 -11.97 -10.71 -17.01
N ALA A 173 -12.42 -10.62 -18.25
CA ALA A 173 -11.91 -9.68 -19.26
C ALA A 173 -10.42 -9.85 -19.68
N GLY A 174 -9.85 -11.05 -19.68
CA GLY A 174 -8.54 -11.34 -20.23
C GLY A 174 -7.34 -10.92 -19.37
N HIS A 175 -7.56 -10.51 -18.12
CA HIS A 175 -6.50 -10.17 -17.18
C HIS A 175 -6.33 -11.25 -16.10
N PRO A 176 -5.11 -11.69 -15.77
CA PRO A 176 -4.88 -12.62 -14.69
C PRO A 176 -5.28 -11.98 -13.36
N LYS A 177 -6.03 -12.72 -12.55
CA LYS A 177 -6.49 -12.27 -11.25
C LYS A 177 -5.43 -12.57 -10.20
N LEU A 178 -4.75 -11.54 -9.73
CA LEU A 178 -3.86 -11.63 -8.58
C LEU A 178 -4.66 -11.56 -7.29
N LEU A 179 -4.30 -12.39 -6.32
CA LEU A 179 -4.93 -12.45 -5.02
C LEU A 179 -3.94 -12.81 -3.91
N VAL A 180 -4.38 -12.67 -2.69
CA VAL A 180 -3.69 -13.14 -1.50
C VAL A 180 -4.26 -14.50 -1.11
N LEU A 181 -3.38 -15.46 -0.89
CA LEU A 181 -3.71 -16.76 -0.33
C LEU A 181 -3.05 -16.90 1.05
N LYS A 182 -3.86 -16.88 2.12
CA LYS A 182 -3.41 -17.05 3.51
C LYS A 182 -3.53 -18.53 3.90
N GLN A 183 -2.41 -19.18 4.22
CA GLN A 183 -2.35 -20.57 4.68
C GLN A 183 -2.20 -20.60 6.20
N MET A 184 -3.01 -21.38 6.88
CA MET A 184 -2.83 -21.65 8.32
C MET A 184 -1.55 -22.48 8.56
N ASN A 185 -0.78 -22.09 9.57
CA ASN A 185 0.44 -22.80 9.94
C ASN A 185 0.14 -24.21 10.47
N ALA A 186 0.99 -25.19 10.16
CA ALA A 186 0.78 -26.59 10.53
C ALA A 186 0.69 -26.81 12.06
N ASP A 187 1.48 -26.05 12.84
CA ASP A 187 1.42 -26.13 14.29
C ASP A 187 0.15 -25.50 14.86
N MET A 188 -0.31 -24.38 14.28
CA MET A 188 -1.59 -23.78 14.61
C MET A 188 -2.78 -24.65 14.19
N ALA A 189 -2.64 -25.43 13.11
CA ALA A 189 -3.65 -26.39 12.69
C ALA A 189 -3.91 -27.52 13.72
N LYS A 190 -3.04 -27.72 14.68
CA LYS A 190 -3.22 -28.67 15.80
C LYS A 190 -3.97 -28.02 16.97
N ILE A 191 -4.10 -26.71 17.00
CA ILE A 191 -4.73 -25.95 18.07
C ILE A 191 -6.17 -25.63 17.66
N ALA A 192 -7.16 -26.26 18.30
CA ALA A 192 -8.59 -26.08 18.00
C ALA A 192 -9.02 -24.61 17.99
N LYS A 193 -8.49 -23.80 18.92
CA LYS A 193 -8.79 -22.35 18.99
C LYS A 193 -8.25 -21.57 17.80
N ALA A 194 -7.05 -21.90 17.32
CA ALA A 194 -6.48 -21.25 16.13
C ALA A 194 -7.29 -21.62 14.87
N GLN A 195 -7.73 -22.87 14.77
CA GLN A 195 -8.61 -23.30 13.68
C GLN A 195 -9.95 -22.53 13.68
N GLU A 196 -10.55 -22.38 14.87
CA GLU A 196 -11.80 -21.62 15.03
C GLU A 196 -11.64 -20.17 14.59
N LEU A 197 -10.54 -19.50 15.01
CA LEU A 197 -10.25 -18.10 14.62
C LEU A 197 -10.07 -17.96 13.12
N PHE A 198 -9.35 -18.86 12.48
CA PHE A 198 -9.12 -18.83 11.03
C PHE A 198 -10.40 -19.09 10.22
N GLN A 199 -11.27 -20.00 10.69
CA GLN A 199 -12.58 -20.23 10.07
C GLN A 199 -13.51 -19.05 10.28
N ARG A 200 -13.46 -18.41 11.45
CA ARG A 200 -14.23 -17.22 11.75
C ARG A 200 -13.81 -16.04 10.86
N GLU A 201 -12.50 -15.83 10.64
CA GLU A 201 -11.99 -14.84 9.72
C GLU A 201 -12.61 -15.02 8.32
N ALA A 202 -12.55 -16.23 7.79
CA ALA A 202 -13.13 -16.56 6.49
C ALA A 202 -14.64 -16.31 6.42
N HIS A 203 -15.37 -16.77 7.44
CA HIS A 203 -16.83 -16.58 7.52
C HIS A 203 -17.18 -15.10 7.61
N THR A 204 -16.53 -14.36 8.49
CA THR A 204 -16.77 -12.92 8.68
C THR A 204 -16.51 -12.16 7.40
N LEU A 205 -15.34 -12.37 6.76
CA LEU A 205 -15.00 -11.70 5.49
C LEU A 205 -16.01 -12.03 4.38
N GLY A 206 -16.53 -13.26 4.36
CA GLY A 206 -17.54 -13.68 3.37
C GLY A 206 -18.87 -12.93 3.47
N LEU A 207 -19.19 -12.39 4.65
CA LEU A 207 -20.42 -11.63 4.90
C LEU A 207 -20.24 -10.11 4.70
N LEU A 208 -18.99 -9.63 4.66
CA LEU A 208 -18.72 -8.20 4.63
C LEU A 208 -18.51 -7.69 3.19
N ASN A 209 -19.12 -6.54 2.91
CA ASN A 209 -18.95 -5.83 1.64
C ASN A 209 -18.76 -4.34 1.90
N HIS A 210 -17.51 -3.91 2.02
CA HIS A 210 -17.15 -2.52 2.24
C HIS A 210 -15.82 -2.21 1.54
N ARG A 211 -15.71 -1.01 0.93
CA ARG A 211 -14.51 -0.60 0.17
C ARG A 211 -13.19 -0.56 0.97
N GLY A 212 -13.28 -0.46 2.29
CA GLY A 212 -12.15 -0.49 3.23
C GLY A 212 -11.91 -1.88 3.83
N ILE A 213 -12.50 -2.94 3.29
CA ILE A 213 -12.33 -4.34 3.71
C ILE A 213 -11.96 -5.17 2.47
N PRO A 214 -10.93 -6.03 2.55
CA PRO A 214 -10.57 -6.91 1.43
C PRO A 214 -11.74 -7.82 1.04
N LYS A 215 -11.96 -7.97 -0.27
CA LYS A 215 -12.97 -8.91 -0.75
C LYS A 215 -12.55 -10.34 -0.46
N TYR A 216 -13.46 -11.12 0.05
CA TYR A 216 -13.34 -12.57 0.19
C TYR A 216 -13.61 -13.25 -1.17
N TYR A 217 -12.86 -14.33 -1.46
CA TYR A 217 -13.04 -15.10 -2.68
C TYR A 217 -13.36 -16.57 -2.41
N ASP A 218 -12.56 -17.24 -1.56
CA ASP A 218 -12.74 -18.66 -1.27
C ASP A 218 -12.11 -19.05 0.07
N PHE A 219 -12.67 -20.08 0.70
CA PHE A 219 -12.08 -20.75 1.86
C PHE A 219 -12.14 -22.27 1.64
N PHE A 220 -11.01 -22.92 1.78
CA PHE A 220 -10.96 -24.36 1.48
C PHE A 220 -9.88 -25.09 2.29
N VAL A 221 -9.98 -26.41 2.25
CA VAL A 221 -8.97 -27.31 2.80
C VAL A 221 -8.33 -28.07 1.66
N GLU A 222 -7.00 -28.08 1.61
CA GLU A 222 -6.21 -28.83 0.65
C GLU A 222 -5.05 -29.51 1.36
N SER A 223 -4.89 -30.85 1.17
CA SER A 223 -3.86 -31.65 1.85
C SER A 223 -3.80 -31.43 3.37
N GLY A 224 -4.96 -31.33 4.03
CA GLY A 224 -5.08 -31.12 5.47
C GLY A 224 -4.77 -29.70 5.96
N LYS A 225 -4.45 -28.76 5.07
CA LYS A 225 -4.18 -27.35 5.38
C LYS A 225 -5.37 -26.49 4.99
N LYS A 226 -5.65 -25.48 5.81
CA LYS A 226 -6.72 -24.49 5.56
C LYS A 226 -6.17 -23.26 4.84
N TYR A 227 -6.90 -22.80 3.85
CA TYR A 227 -6.55 -21.67 3.01
C TYR A 227 -7.70 -20.68 2.92
N LEU A 228 -7.35 -19.40 2.89
CA LEU A 228 -8.26 -18.28 2.69
C LEU A 228 -7.76 -17.46 1.51
N ALA A 229 -8.58 -17.35 0.45
CA ALA A 229 -8.31 -16.53 -0.72
C ALA A 229 -9.05 -15.20 -0.61
N MET A 230 -8.32 -14.08 -0.76
CA MET A 230 -8.86 -12.74 -0.61
C MET A 230 -8.19 -11.75 -1.56
N GLU A 231 -8.76 -10.55 -1.65
CA GLU A 231 -8.26 -9.44 -2.47
C GLU A 231 -6.81 -9.08 -2.12
N LEU A 232 -6.00 -8.92 -3.17
CA LEU A 232 -4.68 -8.30 -3.06
C LEU A 232 -4.85 -6.79 -2.97
N VAL A 233 -4.63 -6.23 -1.79
CA VAL A 233 -4.59 -4.78 -1.60
C VAL A 233 -3.19 -4.28 -1.95
N HIS A 234 -3.08 -3.50 -3.02
CA HIS A 234 -1.83 -2.86 -3.41
C HIS A 234 -1.61 -1.61 -2.55
N GLY A 235 -0.74 -1.71 -1.55
CA GLY A 235 -0.51 -0.64 -0.60
C GLY A 235 0.59 -0.97 0.39
N GLN A 236 0.68 -0.14 1.42
CA GLN A 236 1.61 -0.32 2.52
C GLN A 236 0.85 -0.17 3.85
N ASP A 237 1.11 -1.03 4.83
CA ASP A 237 0.59 -0.84 6.17
C ASP A 237 1.17 0.41 6.81
N LEU A 238 0.39 1.04 7.71
CA LEU A 238 0.74 2.32 8.29
C LEU A 238 1.97 2.24 9.21
N GLU A 239 2.25 1.07 9.78
CA GLU A 239 3.44 0.85 10.59
C GLU A 239 4.70 0.94 9.73
N LYS A 240 4.76 0.17 8.63
CA LYS A 240 5.86 0.24 7.67
C LYS A 240 5.93 1.59 6.96
N PHE A 241 4.78 2.21 6.69
CA PHE A 241 4.75 3.54 6.10
C PHE A 241 5.49 4.56 6.96
N VAL A 242 5.18 4.63 8.25
CA VAL A 242 5.84 5.52 9.20
C VAL A 242 7.31 5.14 9.41
N TYR A 243 7.62 3.86 9.47
CA TYR A 243 9.01 3.39 9.55
C TYR A 243 9.88 3.87 8.38
N HIS A 244 9.35 3.85 7.16
CA HIS A 244 10.13 4.18 5.97
C HIS A 244 10.11 5.67 5.63
N LYS A 245 9.02 6.39 5.92
CA LYS A 245 8.80 7.77 5.50
C LYS A 245 8.80 8.78 6.66
N GLY A 246 8.83 8.29 7.89
CA GLY A 246 8.65 9.10 9.09
C GLY A 246 7.19 9.39 9.43
N PRO A 247 6.96 10.14 10.52
CA PRO A 247 5.64 10.57 10.95
C PRO A 247 4.90 11.33 9.86
N VAL A 248 3.57 11.20 9.84
CA VAL A 248 2.74 11.90 8.86
C VAL A 248 2.24 13.24 9.41
N THR A 249 1.74 14.08 8.50
CA THR A 249 1.11 15.35 8.91
C THR A 249 -0.15 15.06 9.73
N LEU A 250 -0.53 16.01 10.58
CA LEU A 250 -1.74 15.93 11.38
C LEU A 250 -2.98 15.68 10.53
N ASN A 251 -3.13 16.43 9.45
CA ASN A 251 -4.28 16.29 8.55
C ASN A 251 -4.35 14.92 7.91
N GLN A 252 -3.21 14.36 7.50
CA GLN A 252 -3.16 13.01 6.93
C GLN A 252 -3.55 11.94 7.96
N ALA A 253 -3.06 12.08 9.20
CA ALA A 253 -3.41 11.16 10.29
C ALA A 253 -4.92 11.20 10.59
N ILE A 254 -5.50 12.41 10.68
CA ILE A 254 -6.94 12.62 10.90
C ILE A 254 -7.75 12.01 9.76
N GLU A 255 -7.39 12.29 8.50
CA GLU A 255 -8.07 11.75 7.32
C GLU A 255 -8.11 10.22 7.32
N TRP A 256 -6.97 9.57 7.60
CA TRP A 256 -6.91 8.11 7.67
C TRP A 256 -7.73 7.53 8.82
N MET A 257 -7.75 8.22 9.98
CA MET A 257 -8.57 7.76 11.11
C MET A 257 -10.06 7.99 10.90
N ILE A 258 -10.46 9.03 10.18
CA ILE A 258 -11.85 9.21 9.75
C ILE A 258 -12.27 8.06 8.82
N GLN A 259 -11.42 7.68 7.86
CA GLN A 259 -11.69 6.53 6.99
C GLN A 259 -11.75 5.21 7.79
N THR A 260 -10.90 5.06 8.80
CA THR A 260 -10.95 3.90 9.70
C THR A 260 -12.25 3.88 10.50
N CYS A 261 -12.73 5.03 10.99
CA CYS A 261 -14.01 5.14 11.67
C CYS A 261 -15.21 4.79 10.76
N ASP A 262 -15.15 5.12 9.45
CA ASP A 262 -16.17 4.70 8.45
C ASP A 262 -16.28 3.16 8.38
N ILE A 263 -15.13 2.48 8.38
CA ILE A 263 -15.07 1.02 8.38
C ILE A 263 -15.60 0.44 9.71
N LEU A 264 -15.21 1.05 10.83
CA LEU A 264 -15.69 0.63 12.16
C LEU A 264 -17.19 0.84 12.33
N ASP A 265 -17.75 1.96 11.83
CA ASP A 265 -19.20 2.20 11.82
C ASP A 265 -19.95 1.09 11.06
N TYR A 266 -19.40 0.69 9.90
CA TYR A 266 -19.95 -0.42 9.13
C TYR A 266 -19.91 -1.74 9.90
N LEU A 267 -18.79 -2.09 10.55
CA LEU A 267 -18.65 -3.31 11.35
C LEU A 267 -19.60 -3.30 12.56
N HIS A 268 -19.66 -2.19 13.28
CA HIS A 268 -20.48 -2.04 14.47
C HIS A 268 -21.99 -2.01 14.15
N SER A 269 -22.37 -1.68 12.90
CA SER A 269 -23.76 -1.70 12.43
C SER A 269 -24.27 -3.08 12.01
N GLN A 270 -23.40 -4.08 11.94
CA GLN A 270 -23.80 -5.46 11.61
C GLN A 270 -24.75 -6.03 12.68
N LYS A 271 -25.47 -7.08 12.32
CA LYS A 271 -26.41 -7.77 13.23
C LYS A 271 -26.04 -9.26 13.31
N PRO A 272 -25.43 -9.71 14.41
CA PRO A 272 -24.98 -8.92 15.58
C PRO A 272 -23.80 -7.99 15.27
N PRO A 273 -23.57 -6.93 16.08
CA PRO A 273 -22.42 -6.05 15.90
C PRO A 273 -21.08 -6.79 15.97
N LEU A 274 -20.17 -6.43 15.07
CA LEU A 274 -18.83 -7.02 14.97
C LEU A 274 -17.79 -6.07 15.57
N ILE A 275 -16.93 -6.59 16.42
CA ILE A 275 -15.81 -5.87 17.01
C ILE A 275 -14.51 -6.42 16.41
N HIS A 276 -13.65 -5.56 15.87
CA HIS A 276 -12.41 -5.97 15.20
C HIS A 276 -11.35 -6.48 16.19
N ARG A 277 -11.15 -5.79 17.31
CA ARG A 277 -10.26 -6.08 18.43
C ARG A 277 -8.75 -6.00 18.18
N ASP A 278 -8.31 -5.75 16.97
CA ASP A 278 -6.88 -5.63 16.63
C ASP A 278 -6.61 -4.45 15.68
N ILE A 279 -7.26 -3.32 15.94
CA ILE A 279 -6.98 -2.05 15.24
C ILE A 279 -5.63 -1.54 15.71
N LYS A 280 -4.69 -1.41 14.78
CA LYS A 280 -3.32 -0.91 14.99
C LYS A 280 -2.69 -0.56 13.63
N PRO A 281 -1.61 0.24 13.58
CA PRO A 281 -0.97 0.64 12.33
C PRO A 281 -0.60 -0.53 11.39
N ALA A 282 -0.14 -1.66 11.93
CA ALA A 282 0.22 -2.85 11.16
C ALA A 282 -0.98 -3.51 10.44
N ASN A 283 -2.20 -3.30 10.93
CA ASN A 283 -3.44 -3.85 10.35
C ASN A 283 -4.23 -2.82 9.53
N LEU A 284 -3.72 -1.61 9.37
CA LEU A 284 -4.29 -0.55 8.55
C LEU A 284 -3.40 -0.32 7.34
N MET A 285 -3.88 -0.63 6.15
CA MET A 285 -3.13 -0.46 4.90
C MET A 285 -3.63 0.74 4.13
N VAL A 286 -2.72 1.63 3.71
CA VAL A 286 -3.05 2.68 2.76
C VAL A 286 -2.90 2.14 1.34
N ARG A 287 -4.00 2.17 0.58
CA ARG A 287 -4.04 1.69 -0.82
C ARG A 287 -3.40 2.74 -1.74
N ASN A 288 -2.50 2.29 -2.62
CA ASN A 288 -1.73 3.18 -3.50
C ASN A 288 -2.58 3.90 -4.56
N SER A 289 -3.70 3.31 -4.99
CA SER A 289 -4.50 3.85 -6.10
C SER A 289 -5.36 5.07 -5.72
N ASP A 290 -5.81 5.14 -4.47
CA ASP A 290 -6.81 6.12 -4.03
C ASP A 290 -6.56 6.70 -2.64
N ASN A 291 -5.40 6.38 -2.03
CA ASN A 291 -5.01 6.79 -0.68
C ASN A 291 -6.03 6.40 0.42
N ARG A 292 -6.78 5.31 0.18
CA ARG A 292 -7.80 4.83 1.12
C ARG A 292 -7.25 3.80 2.09
N ILE A 293 -7.78 3.87 3.31
CA ILE A 293 -7.49 2.87 4.33
C ILE A 293 -8.29 1.59 4.04
N VAL A 294 -7.60 0.48 4.17
CA VAL A 294 -8.16 -0.88 4.19
C VAL A 294 -7.75 -1.54 5.49
N VAL A 295 -8.74 -2.02 6.25
CA VAL A 295 -8.51 -2.77 7.48
C VAL A 295 -8.22 -4.22 7.13
N LEU A 296 -7.14 -4.76 7.66
CA LEU A 296 -6.68 -6.12 7.45
C LEU A 296 -6.86 -6.97 8.72
N ASP A 297 -6.74 -8.29 8.56
CA ASP A 297 -6.68 -9.30 9.62
C ASP A 297 -7.93 -9.37 10.52
N PHE A 298 -8.94 -10.04 9.99
CA PHE A 298 -10.23 -10.26 10.66
C PHE A 298 -10.24 -11.49 11.61
N GLY A 299 -9.09 -12.13 11.84
CA GLY A 299 -8.97 -13.31 12.72
C GLY A 299 -9.31 -13.03 14.18
N ALA A 300 -9.21 -11.78 14.60
CA ALA A 300 -9.57 -11.34 15.94
C ALA A 300 -11.05 -10.96 16.12
N VAL A 301 -11.83 -10.84 15.05
CA VAL A 301 -13.22 -10.32 15.08
C VAL A 301 -14.12 -11.14 15.99
N LYS A 302 -14.99 -10.46 16.72
CA LYS A 302 -15.96 -11.06 17.65
C LYS A 302 -17.33 -10.42 17.51
N GLU A 303 -18.36 -11.25 17.55
CA GLU A 303 -19.74 -10.80 17.71
C GLU A 303 -20.06 -10.45 19.15
N ILE A 304 -20.82 -9.38 19.38
CA ILE A 304 -21.33 -9.04 20.70
C ILE A 304 -22.33 -10.12 21.17
N GLY A 305 -22.23 -10.46 22.45
CA GLY A 305 -23.12 -11.48 23.07
C GLY A 305 -22.58 -12.90 23.04
N THR A 306 -21.44 -13.15 22.39
CA THR A 306 -20.75 -14.47 22.49
C THR A 306 -19.98 -14.59 23.80
N ALA A 307 -19.72 -15.84 24.26
CA ALA A 307 -19.01 -16.12 25.52
C ALA A 307 -17.69 -15.33 25.64
N PRO A 308 -17.22 -15.01 26.87
CA PRO A 308 -15.95 -14.32 27.09
C PRO A 308 -14.82 -14.96 26.26
N GLY A 309 -14.13 -14.14 25.47
CA GLY A 309 -13.12 -14.62 24.53
C GLY A 309 -11.72 -14.63 25.11
N THR A 310 -10.78 -15.16 24.37
CA THR A 310 -9.34 -15.07 24.63
C THR A 310 -8.92 -13.59 24.69
N ARG A 311 -7.96 -13.27 25.55
CA ARG A 311 -7.27 -11.99 25.55
C ARG A 311 -6.55 -11.84 24.20
N ILE A 312 -7.06 -10.98 23.34
CA ILE A 312 -6.49 -10.65 22.04
C ILE A 312 -6.41 -9.12 21.97
N GLY A 313 -5.28 -8.61 21.51
CA GLY A 313 -5.04 -7.20 21.31
C GLY A 313 -3.55 -6.91 21.29
N ALA A 314 -3.15 -5.85 20.59
CA ALA A 314 -1.77 -5.39 20.53
C ALA A 314 -1.45 -4.52 21.77
N GLU A 315 -0.29 -4.73 22.34
CA GLU A 315 0.21 -3.92 23.45
C GLU A 315 0.27 -2.44 23.07
N GLY A 316 -0.29 -1.58 23.93
CA GLY A 316 -0.38 -0.14 23.68
C GLY A 316 -1.59 0.30 22.86
N TYR A 317 -2.33 -0.61 22.22
CA TYR A 317 -3.53 -0.31 21.41
C TYR A 317 -4.81 -0.91 22.01
N CYS A 318 -4.66 -1.85 22.92
CA CYS A 318 -5.76 -2.61 23.50
C CYS A 318 -6.48 -1.82 24.60
N ALA A 319 -7.82 -1.79 24.55
CA ALA A 319 -8.63 -1.16 25.58
C ALA A 319 -8.68 -2.00 26.87
N PRO A 320 -8.80 -1.38 28.07
CA PRO A 320 -8.77 -2.10 29.36
C PRO A 320 -9.83 -3.19 29.50
N GLU A 321 -11.04 -2.99 28.98
CA GLU A 321 -12.10 -4.00 28.99
C GLU A 321 -11.81 -5.18 28.07
N GLN A 322 -11.13 -4.92 26.95
CA GLN A 322 -10.71 -5.97 26.01
C GLN A 322 -9.63 -6.86 26.62
N GLU A 323 -8.68 -6.30 27.39
CA GLU A 323 -7.69 -7.07 28.16
C GLU A 323 -8.36 -8.03 29.17
N ARG A 324 -9.55 -7.65 29.66
CA ARG A 324 -10.38 -8.48 30.57
C ARG A 324 -11.22 -9.52 29.82
N GLY A 325 -11.14 -9.56 28.48
CA GLY A 325 -11.91 -10.49 27.64
C GLY A 325 -13.35 -10.06 27.37
N GLN A 326 -13.70 -8.79 27.66
CA GLN A 326 -15.03 -8.19 27.50
C GLN A 326 -14.99 -7.03 26.47
N PRO A 327 -14.62 -7.29 25.21
CA PRO A 327 -14.55 -6.24 24.21
C PRO A 327 -15.92 -5.65 23.89
N LEU A 328 -15.95 -4.35 23.63
CA LEU A 328 -17.10 -3.56 23.23
C LEU A 328 -16.77 -2.84 21.90
N THR A 329 -17.77 -2.28 21.21
CA THR A 329 -17.54 -1.44 20.03
C THR A 329 -16.61 -0.26 20.38
N GLN A 330 -16.71 0.29 21.59
CA GLN A 330 -15.84 1.34 22.10
C GLN A 330 -14.37 0.87 22.30
N SER A 331 -14.12 -0.44 22.29
CA SER A 331 -12.74 -0.95 22.35
C SER A 331 -11.99 -0.73 21.03
N ASP A 332 -12.67 -0.84 19.88
CA ASP A 332 -12.08 -0.50 18.60
C ASP A 332 -11.85 1.02 18.49
N LEU A 333 -12.78 1.84 19.00
CA LEU A 333 -12.63 3.29 19.01
C LEU A 333 -11.43 3.73 19.88
N TYR A 334 -11.22 3.07 21.01
CA TYR A 334 -10.05 3.33 21.88
C TYR A 334 -8.74 3.24 21.08
N ALA A 335 -8.59 2.23 20.23
CA ALA A 335 -7.38 1.98 19.46
C ALA A 335 -7.04 3.10 18.45
N ILE A 336 -8.01 3.94 18.08
CA ILE A 336 -7.80 5.13 17.23
C ILE A 336 -6.88 6.14 17.91
N GLY A 337 -7.01 6.34 19.23
CA GLY A 337 -6.17 7.28 20.00
C GLY A 337 -4.68 6.95 19.91
N PRO A 338 -4.22 5.78 20.37
CA PRO A 338 -2.82 5.39 20.26
C PRO A 338 -2.35 5.26 18.80
N THR A 339 -3.22 4.92 17.84
CA THR A 339 -2.87 4.93 16.41
C THR A 339 -2.56 6.36 15.94
N LEU A 340 -3.36 7.37 16.32
CA LEU A 340 -3.07 8.78 16.03
C LEU A 340 -1.73 9.21 16.62
N ILE A 341 -1.46 8.86 17.89
CA ILE A 341 -0.18 9.18 18.53
C ILE A 341 0.97 8.62 17.71
N PHE A 342 0.91 7.33 17.33
CA PHE A 342 1.95 6.70 16.53
C PHE A 342 2.14 7.41 15.18
N LEU A 343 1.07 7.70 14.47
CA LEU A 343 1.12 8.31 13.14
C LEU A 343 1.79 9.69 13.14
N VAL A 344 1.53 10.52 14.15
CA VAL A 344 2.06 11.89 14.19
C VAL A 344 3.40 12.02 14.93
N THR A 345 3.83 10.98 15.65
CA THR A 345 5.11 10.99 16.37
C THR A 345 6.14 10.00 15.84
N GLY A 346 5.72 8.92 15.20
CA GLY A 346 6.56 7.78 14.85
C GLY A 346 6.98 6.92 16.05
N GLU A 347 6.47 7.26 17.26
CA GLU A 347 6.88 6.64 18.50
C GLU A 347 5.84 5.63 19.00
N ASN A 348 6.32 4.59 19.69
CA ASN A 348 5.40 3.65 20.34
C ASN A 348 4.50 4.38 21.32
N PRO A 349 3.16 4.27 21.20
CA PRO A 349 2.20 4.97 22.07
C PRO A 349 2.43 4.74 23.56
N PHE A 350 2.97 3.59 23.93
CA PHE A 350 3.28 3.25 25.32
C PHE A 350 4.23 4.26 25.99
N LYS A 351 5.07 4.96 25.22
CA LYS A 351 5.92 6.05 25.72
C LYS A 351 5.14 7.21 26.32
N PHE A 352 3.89 7.36 25.91
CA PHE A 352 2.99 8.43 26.37
C PHE A 352 2.00 7.98 27.45
N TYR A 353 2.02 6.69 27.82
CA TYR A 353 1.10 6.11 28.79
C TYR A 353 1.62 6.39 30.20
N ARG A 354 0.88 7.14 30.99
CA ARG A 354 1.28 7.63 32.32
C ARG A 354 0.19 7.34 33.33
N GLN A 355 0.62 7.08 34.55
CA GLN A 355 -0.30 6.98 35.69
C GLN A 355 -0.80 8.39 36.07
N LYS A 356 -2.12 8.59 36.05
CA LYS A 356 -2.82 9.78 36.55
C LYS A 356 -3.83 9.33 37.62
N GLY A 357 -3.50 9.55 38.88
CA GLY A 357 -4.31 9.06 40.01
C GLY A 357 -4.33 7.52 40.06
N ARG A 358 -5.53 6.93 40.02
CA ARG A 358 -5.72 5.47 40.10
C ARG A 358 -5.76 4.80 38.71
N CYS A 359 -5.69 5.57 37.63
CA CYS A 359 -5.80 5.07 36.25
C CYS A 359 -4.58 5.45 35.42
N PHE A 360 -4.33 4.70 34.37
CA PHE A 360 -3.36 5.05 33.34
C PHE A 360 -4.07 5.78 32.19
N ARG A 361 -3.42 6.80 31.61
CA ARG A 361 -3.93 7.61 30.50
C ARG A 361 -2.78 8.01 29.59
N PHE A 362 -3.09 8.28 28.33
CA PHE A 362 -2.12 8.88 27.42
C PHE A 362 -1.93 10.37 27.74
N ASP A 363 -0.67 10.76 27.94
CA ASP A 363 -0.28 12.16 28.17
C ASP A 363 0.50 12.68 26.96
N VAL A 364 -0.19 13.39 26.09
CA VAL A 364 0.35 13.96 24.84
C VAL A 364 0.54 15.48 24.93
N ALA A 365 0.44 16.06 26.12
CA ALA A 365 0.50 17.52 26.33
C ALA A 365 1.81 18.15 25.86
N LYS A 366 2.91 17.38 25.84
CA LYS A 366 4.24 17.84 25.43
C LYS A 366 4.61 17.46 23.98
N VAL A 367 3.66 16.94 23.21
CA VAL A 367 3.89 16.56 21.80
C VAL A 367 3.56 17.76 20.90
N PRO A 368 4.57 18.42 20.27
CA PRO A 368 4.35 19.67 19.54
C PRO A 368 3.43 19.53 18.33
N THR A 369 3.38 18.34 17.73
CA THR A 369 2.56 18.03 16.56
C THR A 369 1.08 17.83 16.88
N ILE A 370 0.71 17.68 18.15
CA ILE A 370 -0.65 17.44 18.61
C ILE A 370 -1.28 18.75 19.06
N THR A 371 -2.29 19.23 18.31
CA THR A 371 -3.04 20.44 18.66
C THR A 371 -3.87 20.24 19.94
N PRO A 372 -4.25 21.32 20.66
CA PRO A 372 -5.11 21.21 21.85
C PRO A 372 -6.42 20.46 21.58
N LYS A 373 -7.07 20.71 20.44
CA LYS A 373 -8.28 19.99 20.02
C LYS A 373 -8.05 18.49 19.83
N LEU A 374 -6.99 18.11 19.11
CA LEU A 374 -6.69 16.69 18.92
C LEU A 374 -6.33 16.01 20.23
N LYS A 375 -5.62 16.70 21.13
CA LYS A 375 -5.34 16.21 22.48
C LYS A 375 -6.63 15.85 23.22
N GLU A 376 -7.65 16.74 23.21
CA GLU A 376 -8.95 16.47 23.83
C GLU A 376 -9.63 15.23 23.23
N VAL A 377 -9.56 15.06 21.90
CA VAL A 377 -10.10 13.88 21.22
C VAL A 377 -9.36 12.61 21.65
N ILE A 378 -8.01 12.63 21.68
CA ILE A 378 -7.20 11.50 22.12
C ILE A 378 -7.51 11.15 23.58
N GLU A 379 -7.53 12.13 24.48
CA GLU A 379 -7.83 11.92 25.89
C GLU A 379 -9.23 11.31 26.08
N LYS A 380 -10.24 11.83 25.38
CA LYS A 380 -11.61 11.32 25.47
C LYS A 380 -11.76 9.92 24.87
N VAL A 381 -11.20 9.63 23.71
CA VAL A 381 -11.34 8.30 23.07
C VAL A 381 -10.60 7.22 23.86
N THR A 382 -9.57 7.59 24.62
CA THR A 382 -8.76 6.67 25.43
C THR A 382 -9.13 6.68 26.92
N GLU A 383 -10.29 7.22 27.32
CA GLU A 383 -10.78 7.12 28.68
C GLU A 383 -10.81 5.65 29.15
N PRO A 384 -10.37 5.36 30.39
CA PRO A 384 -10.33 4.00 30.91
C PRO A 384 -11.68 3.28 30.89
N LEU A 385 -12.78 4.01 31.16
CA LEU A 385 -14.12 3.45 31.14
C LEU A 385 -14.80 3.70 29.80
N ALA A 386 -15.27 2.64 29.15
CA ALA A 386 -15.88 2.71 27.83
C ALA A 386 -17.06 3.71 27.74
N ARG A 387 -17.83 3.84 28.82
CA ARG A 387 -18.97 4.78 28.90
C ARG A 387 -18.56 6.27 28.85
N ASP A 388 -17.32 6.59 29.15
CA ASP A 388 -16.81 7.97 29.18
C ASP A 388 -16.18 8.35 27.82
N ARG A 389 -16.05 7.40 26.87
CA ARG A 389 -15.56 7.57 25.50
C ARG A 389 -16.65 8.08 24.56
N TYR A 390 -16.28 8.28 23.30
CA TYR A 390 -17.23 8.36 22.21
C TYR A 390 -18.01 7.03 22.12
N GLN A 391 -19.32 7.11 21.97
CA GLN A 391 -20.16 5.91 21.99
C GLN A 391 -20.30 5.26 20.61
N THR A 392 -20.10 6.02 19.53
CA THR A 392 -20.17 5.56 18.16
C THR A 392 -18.99 6.06 17.34
N ALA A 393 -18.66 5.34 16.25
CA ALA A 393 -17.66 5.78 15.30
C ALA A 393 -18.01 7.12 14.65
N LYS A 394 -19.30 7.40 14.46
CA LYS A 394 -19.80 8.69 13.93
C LYS A 394 -19.51 9.87 14.87
N GLU A 395 -19.70 9.69 16.17
CA GLU A 395 -19.33 10.73 17.16
C GLU A 395 -17.83 11.04 17.12
N LEU A 396 -16.98 10.00 17.05
CA LEU A 396 -15.53 10.17 16.94
C LEU A 396 -15.15 10.85 15.62
N THR A 397 -15.79 10.45 14.50
CA THR A 397 -15.60 11.09 13.19
C THR A 397 -15.90 12.58 13.24
N ALA A 398 -17.02 12.99 13.84
CA ALA A 398 -17.40 14.40 13.98
C ALA A 398 -16.38 15.18 14.82
N ALA A 399 -15.86 14.58 15.89
CA ALA A 399 -14.82 15.18 16.71
C ALA A 399 -13.48 15.33 15.94
N LEU A 400 -13.09 14.33 15.16
CA LEU A 400 -11.88 14.38 14.31
C LEU A 400 -12.00 15.46 13.23
N PHE A 401 -13.15 15.58 12.56
CA PHE A 401 -13.39 16.64 11.58
C PHE A 401 -13.21 18.04 12.19
N SER A 402 -13.59 18.23 13.45
CA SER A 402 -13.41 19.51 14.14
C SER A 402 -11.94 19.87 14.41
N CYS A 403 -11.02 18.89 14.29
CA CYS A 403 -9.57 19.08 14.47
C CYS A 403 -8.84 19.44 13.16
N ASP A 404 -9.51 19.34 11.98
CA ASP A 404 -8.90 19.66 10.69
C ASP A 404 -8.62 21.17 10.59
N ILE A 405 -7.36 21.52 10.27
CA ILE A 405 -6.87 22.90 10.21
C ILE A 405 -7.41 23.65 8.98
N LYS A 406 -8.08 22.96 8.04
CA LYS A 406 -8.68 23.58 6.85
C LYS A 406 -9.94 24.43 7.13
N SER A 407 -10.39 24.53 8.37
CA SER A 407 -11.58 25.29 8.80
C SER A 407 -11.22 26.68 9.35
N GLY A 408 -10.18 27.31 8.81
CA GLY A 408 -9.79 28.67 9.16
C GLY A 408 -9.47 29.51 7.93
#